data_e2fe94e27c6ad7c51843bea15022d257
#
_entry.id   e2fe94e27c6ad7c51843bea15022d257
#
_cell.length_a   1.000
_cell.length_b   1.000
_cell.length_c   1.000
_cell.angle_alpha   90.00
_cell.angle_beta   90.00
_cell.angle_gamma   90.00
#
_symmetry.space_group_name_H-M   'P 1'
#
loop_
_entity.id
_entity.type
_entity.pdbx_description
1 polymer ?
#
loop_
_entity_poly.entity_id
_entity_poly.type
_entity_poly.pdbx_seq_one_letter_code
_entity_poly.pdbx_strand_id
1 'polypeptide(L)'
;MGNMTLDTLKNKVKHLPHVSSRPMFGYECYSASGKFFVGFSRKDDSGIIIRLSKDVQQEAIGNKGIKPFSHGAKAGWIEIDMKSVRTADAFEWVKKGYRYALGLSKQSKK
;
A
#
# COMPACT_ATOMS: atom_id res chain seq x y z
N MET A 1 -7.01 -8.38 23.00
CA MET A 1 -6.99 -8.19 21.72
C MET A 1 -5.71 -7.82 21.22
N GLY A 2 -5.09 -8.58 20.49
CA GLY A 2 -3.81 -8.38 19.98
C GLY A 2 -3.74 -7.23 18.99
N ASN A 3 -2.61 -6.56 18.93
CA ASN A 3 -2.35 -5.61 17.90
C ASN A 3 -2.01 -6.36 16.62
N MET A 4 -2.39 -5.81 15.49
CA MET A 4 -2.01 -6.39 14.21
C MET A 4 -0.50 -6.25 14.04
N THR A 5 0.18 -7.34 13.69
CA THR A 5 1.61 -7.30 13.40
C THR A 5 1.82 -7.09 11.92
N LEU A 6 3.04 -6.70 11.55
CA LEU A 6 3.37 -6.54 10.13
C LEU A 6 3.21 -7.85 9.38
N ASP A 7 3.60 -8.97 9.99
CA ASP A 7 3.45 -10.28 9.37
C ASP A 7 1.97 -10.59 9.10
N THR A 8 1.10 -10.24 10.05
CA THR A 8 -0.34 -10.44 9.87
C THR A 8 -0.85 -9.60 8.70
N LEU A 9 -0.38 -8.34 8.61
CA LEU A 9 -0.79 -7.46 7.53
C LEU A 9 -0.35 -8.03 6.19
N LYS A 10 0.90 -8.45 6.08
CA LYS A 10 1.42 -9.06 4.85
C LYS A 10 0.61 -10.29 4.45
N ASN A 11 0.27 -11.11 5.44
CA ASN A 11 -0.50 -12.32 5.19
C ASN A 11 -1.90 -12.01 4.68
N LYS A 12 -2.54 -10.99 5.24
CA LYS A 12 -3.86 -10.57 4.77
C LYS A 12 -3.79 -10.06 3.32
N VAL A 13 -2.74 -9.35 2.97
CA VAL A 13 -2.57 -8.85 1.60
C VAL A 13 -2.40 -10.01 0.63
N LYS A 14 -1.59 -11.01 0.99
CA LYS A 14 -1.37 -12.17 0.13
C LYS A 14 -2.65 -12.91 -0.20
N HIS A 15 -3.62 -12.89 0.70
CA HIS A 15 -4.85 -13.65 0.54
C HIS A 15 -6.00 -12.85 -0.07
N LEU A 16 -5.77 -11.59 -0.42
CA LEU A 16 -6.80 -10.82 -1.12
C LEU A 16 -7.01 -11.38 -2.52
N PRO A 17 -8.25 -11.34 -3.04
CA PRO A 17 -8.52 -11.87 -4.38
C PRO A 17 -7.71 -11.16 -5.47
N HIS A 18 -7.24 -11.93 -6.43
CA HIS A 18 -6.55 -11.42 -7.64
C HIS A 18 -5.20 -10.74 -7.35
N VAL A 19 -4.57 -11.09 -6.22
CA VAL A 19 -3.30 -10.49 -5.82
C VAL A 19 -2.13 -11.36 -6.24
N SER A 20 -1.09 -10.72 -6.79
CA SER A 20 0.19 -11.36 -7.10
C SER A 20 1.29 -10.48 -6.55
N SER A 21 2.49 -11.03 -6.41
CA SER A 21 3.60 -10.24 -5.89
C SER A 21 4.83 -10.33 -6.79
N ARG A 22 5.66 -9.30 -6.75
CA ARG A 22 6.97 -9.31 -7.39
C ARG A 22 7.87 -8.25 -6.74
N PRO A 23 9.18 -8.51 -6.68
CA PRO A 23 10.09 -7.53 -6.10
C PRO A 23 10.34 -6.37 -7.07
N MET A 24 10.34 -5.14 -6.55
CA MET A 24 10.66 -3.95 -7.33
C MET A 24 11.22 -2.88 -6.41
N PHE A 25 12.32 -2.26 -6.84
CA PHE A 25 12.90 -1.10 -6.13
C PHE A 25 13.21 -1.36 -4.66
N GLY A 26 13.57 -2.60 -4.31
CA GLY A 26 13.86 -2.94 -2.91
C GLY A 26 12.61 -3.20 -2.07
N TYR A 27 11.47 -3.33 -2.70
CA TYR A 27 10.20 -3.64 -2.04
C TYR A 27 9.64 -4.93 -2.59
N GLU A 28 8.92 -5.65 -1.72
CA GLU A 28 8.08 -6.76 -2.16
C GLU A 28 6.73 -6.14 -2.49
N CYS A 29 6.42 -5.99 -3.77
CA CYS A 29 5.23 -5.28 -4.22
C CYS A 29 4.11 -6.24 -4.59
N TYR A 30 2.89 -5.86 -4.26
CA TYR A 30 1.70 -6.66 -4.55
C TYR A 30 0.80 -5.91 -5.52
N SER A 31 0.26 -6.64 -6.49
CA SER A 31 -0.66 -6.06 -7.48
C SER A 31 -2.02 -6.73 -7.34
N ALA A 32 -3.07 -5.98 -7.68
CA ALA A 32 -4.42 -6.51 -7.76
C ALA A 32 -4.86 -6.39 -9.21
N SER A 33 -5.15 -7.52 -9.83
CA SER A 33 -5.52 -7.57 -11.25
C SER A 33 -4.52 -6.83 -12.13
N GLY A 34 -3.23 -6.99 -11.82
CA GLY A 34 -2.15 -6.42 -12.61
C GLY A 34 -1.76 -4.98 -12.26
N LYS A 35 -2.43 -4.36 -11.30
CA LYS A 35 -2.12 -2.99 -10.88
C LYS A 35 -1.50 -3.01 -9.49
N PHE A 36 -0.27 -2.54 -9.35
CA PHE A 36 0.41 -2.52 -8.06
C PHE A 36 -0.26 -1.53 -7.12
N PHE A 37 -0.39 -1.90 -5.85
CA PHE A 37 -1.04 -1.05 -4.87
C PHE A 37 -0.30 -0.97 -3.52
N VAL A 38 0.60 -1.88 -3.23
CA VAL A 38 1.33 -1.87 -1.96
C VAL A 38 2.71 -2.50 -2.14
N GLY A 39 3.68 -2.01 -1.38
CA GLY A 39 5.00 -2.61 -1.33
C GLY A 39 5.52 -2.59 0.09
N PHE A 40 6.20 -3.66 0.49
CA PHE A 40 6.82 -3.79 1.81
C PHE A 40 8.33 -3.76 1.64
N SER A 41 9.00 -2.92 2.44
CA SER A 41 10.46 -2.81 2.35
C SER A 41 11.12 -4.16 2.56
N ARG A 42 12.07 -4.50 1.71
CA ARG A 42 12.83 -5.75 1.84
C ARG A 42 14.06 -5.58 2.71
N LYS A 43 14.45 -4.34 3.01
CA LYS A 43 15.62 -4.08 3.85
C LYS A 43 15.29 -4.21 5.32
N ASP A 44 14.13 -3.73 5.71
CA ASP A 44 13.69 -3.79 7.10
C ASP A 44 12.17 -3.68 7.11
N ASP A 45 11.59 -3.66 8.30
CA ASP A 45 10.14 -3.63 8.44
C ASP A 45 9.63 -2.22 8.73
N SER A 46 10.39 -1.20 8.38
CA SER A 46 10.02 0.17 8.76
C SER A 46 9.18 0.90 7.72
N GLY A 47 9.05 0.41 6.50
CA GLY A 47 8.38 1.17 5.45
C GLY A 47 7.39 0.36 4.64
N ILE A 48 6.26 0.99 4.35
CA ILE A 48 5.26 0.47 3.44
C ILE A 48 4.95 1.56 2.43
N ILE A 49 4.86 1.21 1.15
CA ILE A 49 4.40 2.16 0.14
C ILE A 49 3.05 1.69 -0.38
N ILE A 50 2.14 2.64 -0.65
CA ILE A 50 0.78 2.33 -1.07
C ILE A 50 0.37 3.32 -2.15
N ARG A 51 -0.28 2.81 -3.20
CA ARG A 51 -0.81 3.67 -4.25
C ARG A 51 -2.28 3.96 -3.99
N LEU A 52 -2.63 5.25 -4.01
CA LEU A 52 -3.97 5.73 -3.75
C LEU A 52 -4.40 6.65 -4.89
N SER A 53 -5.69 6.97 -4.96
CA SER A 53 -6.12 8.04 -5.85
C SER A 53 -5.52 9.36 -5.34
N LYS A 54 -5.45 10.37 -6.19
CA LYS A 54 -4.85 11.63 -5.78
C LYS A 54 -5.59 12.27 -4.61
N ASP A 55 -6.91 12.17 -4.60
CA ASP A 55 -7.70 12.72 -3.50
C ASP A 55 -7.40 12.01 -2.19
N VAL A 56 -7.34 10.68 -2.21
CA VAL A 56 -7.06 9.91 -1.01
C VAL A 56 -5.62 10.09 -0.58
N GLN A 57 -4.70 10.26 -1.55
CA GLN A 57 -3.30 10.56 -1.23
C GLN A 57 -3.20 11.84 -0.40
N GLN A 58 -3.92 12.89 -0.79
CA GLN A 58 -3.90 14.16 -0.07
C GLN A 58 -4.43 13.98 1.36
N GLU A 59 -5.46 13.18 1.50
CA GLU A 59 -6.00 12.84 2.81
C GLU A 59 -4.96 12.11 3.67
N ALA A 60 -4.29 11.14 3.07
CA ALA A 60 -3.32 10.31 3.78
C ALA A 60 -2.14 11.12 4.28
N ILE A 61 -1.58 11.99 3.46
CA ILE A 61 -0.38 12.73 3.84
C ILE A 61 -0.64 13.80 4.90
N GLY A 62 -1.90 14.04 5.23
CA GLY A 62 -2.24 14.89 6.36
C GLY A 62 -2.02 14.21 7.71
N ASN A 63 -1.71 12.93 7.71
CA ASN A 63 -1.50 12.16 8.94
C ASN A 63 -0.02 12.02 9.27
N LYS A 64 0.30 12.02 10.55
CA LYS A 64 1.67 11.87 11.01
C LYS A 64 2.24 10.54 10.53
N GLY A 65 3.46 10.55 10.05
CA GLY A 65 4.14 9.33 9.62
C GLY A 65 3.83 8.91 8.19
N ILE A 66 3.05 9.71 7.47
CA ILE A 66 2.69 9.41 6.09
C ILE A 66 3.10 10.58 5.20
N LYS A 67 3.81 10.28 4.11
CA LYS A 67 4.26 11.31 3.18
C LYS A 67 4.19 10.78 1.75
N PRO A 68 4.25 11.66 0.73
CA PRO A 68 4.28 11.18 -0.64
C PRO A 68 5.55 10.36 -0.88
N PHE A 69 5.42 9.28 -1.63
CA PHE A 69 6.57 8.44 -1.95
C PHE A 69 7.31 9.07 -3.13
N SER A 70 8.60 9.37 -2.96
CA SER A 70 9.36 10.14 -3.94
C SER A 70 9.38 9.50 -5.34
N HIS A 71 9.34 8.19 -5.42
CA HIS A 71 9.40 7.49 -6.70
C HIS A 71 8.03 7.26 -7.33
N GLY A 72 6.97 7.83 -6.80
CA GLY A 72 5.64 7.60 -7.33
C GLY A 72 4.59 8.59 -6.87
N ALA A 73 5.02 9.72 -6.30
CA ALA A 73 4.08 10.68 -5.75
C ALA A 73 3.04 11.17 -6.76
N LYS A 74 3.47 11.37 -8.01
CA LYS A 74 2.55 11.85 -9.05
C LYS A 74 1.46 10.85 -9.38
N ALA A 75 1.73 9.56 -9.17
CA ALA A 75 0.75 8.51 -9.43
C ALA A 75 -0.09 8.16 -8.20
N GLY A 76 0.09 8.88 -7.09
CA GLY A 76 -0.70 8.66 -5.90
C GLY A 76 -0.02 7.81 -4.83
N TRP A 77 1.23 7.46 -5.01
CA TRP A 77 1.95 6.64 -4.02
C TRP A 77 2.28 7.43 -2.77
N ILE A 78 2.10 6.79 -1.62
CA ILE A 78 2.51 7.32 -0.32
C ILE A 78 3.49 6.36 0.33
N GLU A 79 4.22 6.88 1.29
CA GLU A 79 5.16 6.11 2.09
C GLU A 79 4.75 6.22 3.55
N ILE A 80 4.59 5.08 4.22
CA ILE A 80 4.19 5.06 5.63
C ILE A 80 5.37 4.61 6.47
N ASP A 81 5.69 5.41 7.49
CA ASP A 81 6.71 5.06 8.48
C ASP A 81 6.05 4.19 9.56
N MET A 82 6.37 2.90 9.54
CA MET A 82 5.75 1.95 10.46
C MET A 82 6.18 2.14 11.92
N LYS A 83 7.19 2.98 12.15
CA LYS A 83 7.57 3.33 13.52
C LYS A 83 6.63 4.37 14.11
N SER A 84 5.94 5.12 13.25
CA SER A 84 5.05 6.20 13.67
C SER A 84 3.58 5.87 13.49
N VAL A 85 3.25 4.86 12.69
CA VAL A 85 1.87 4.53 12.33
C VAL A 85 1.57 3.12 12.80
N ARG A 86 0.43 2.93 13.46
CA ARG A 86 0.04 1.59 13.89
C ARG A 86 -0.28 0.73 12.68
N THR A 87 0.06 -0.55 12.78
CA THR A 87 -0.13 -1.48 11.67
C THR A 87 -1.61 -1.56 11.24
N ALA A 88 -2.52 -1.52 12.20
CA ALA A 88 -3.95 -1.56 11.87
C ALA A 88 -4.37 -0.35 11.05
N ASP A 89 -3.82 0.83 11.35
CA ASP A 89 -4.12 2.03 10.58
C ASP A 89 -3.51 1.95 9.19
N ALA A 90 -2.29 1.42 9.09
CA ALA A 90 -1.65 1.22 7.79
C ALA A 90 -2.49 0.27 6.93
N PHE A 91 -3.06 -0.77 7.54
CA PHE A 91 -3.89 -1.72 6.81
C PHE A 91 -5.13 -1.04 6.21
N GLU A 92 -5.71 -0.05 6.90
CA GLU A 92 -6.83 0.69 6.34
C GLU A 92 -6.44 1.40 5.05
N TRP A 93 -5.23 1.99 5.00
CA TRP A 93 -4.75 2.61 3.78
C TRP A 93 -4.47 1.57 2.68
N VAL A 94 -3.95 0.40 3.08
CA VAL A 94 -3.72 -0.70 2.13
C VAL A 94 -5.04 -1.12 1.48
N LYS A 95 -6.11 -1.23 2.26
CA LYS A 95 -7.42 -1.59 1.71
C LYS A 95 -7.91 -0.56 0.71
N LYS A 96 -7.69 0.72 0.98
CA LYS A 96 -8.06 1.77 0.05
C LYS A 96 -7.26 1.66 -1.26
N GLY A 97 -5.97 1.36 -1.15
CA GLY A 97 -5.13 1.14 -2.31
C GLY A 97 -5.57 -0.05 -3.14
N TYR A 98 -5.96 -1.12 -2.47
CA TYR A 98 -6.45 -2.32 -3.13
C TYR A 98 -7.71 -2.01 -3.96
N ARG A 99 -8.66 -1.30 -3.37
CA ARG A 99 -9.90 -0.91 -4.08
C ARG A 99 -9.60 0.00 -5.26
N TYR A 100 -8.65 0.92 -5.08
CA TYR A 100 -8.26 1.81 -6.15
C TYR A 100 -7.65 1.03 -7.32
N ALA A 101 -6.78 0.06 -7.01
CA ALA A 101 -6.16 -0.76 -8.05
C ALA A 101 -7.20 -1.57 -8.83
N LEU A 102 -8.17 -2.13 -8.13
CA LEU A 102 -9.26 -2.84 -8.79
C LEU A 102 -10.05 -1.93 -9.71
N GLY A 103 -10.30 -0.70 -9.26
CA GLY A 103 -11.00 0.28 -10.08
C GLY A 103 -10.23 0.65 -11.34
N LEU A 104 -8.91 0.79 -11.23
CA LEU A 104 -8.06 1.05 -12.40
C LEU A 104 -8.12 -0.09 -13.40
N SER A 105 -8.09 -1.32 -12.89
CA SER A 105 -8.15 -2.49 -13.76
C SER A 105 -9.46 -2.52 -14.54
N LYS A 106 -10.57 -2.18 -13.89
CA LYS A 106 -11.87 -2.13 -14.57
C LYS A 106 -11.91 -1.03 -15.62
N GLN A 107 -11.33 0.13 -15.32
CA GLN A 107 -11.31 1.23 -16.26
C GLN A 107 -10.49 0.91 -17.51
N SER A 108 -9.42 0.15 -17.35
CA SER A 108 -8.55 -0.13 -18.48
C SER A 108 -9.10 -1.20 -19.43
N LYS A 109 -10.27 -1.74 -19.13
CA LYS A 109 -10.90 -2.75 -19.98
C LYS A 109 -11.84 -2.19 -21.04
N LYS A 110 -11.89 -0.93 -21.19
CA LYS A 110 -12.76 -0.35 -22.19
C LYS A 110 -12.39 -0.74 -23.61
#